data_23bd6c2e973a3c750d51f8bcc90f806f
#
_entry.id   23bd6c2e973a3c750d51f8bcc90f806f
#
_cell.length_a   1.000
_cell.length_b   1.000
_cell.length_c   1.000
_cell.angle_alpha   90.00
_cell.angle_beta   90.00
_cell.angle_gamma   90.00
#
_symmetry.space_group_name_H-M   'P 1'
#
loop_
_entity.id
_entity.type
_entity.pdbx_description
1 polymer ?
#
loop_
_entity_poly.entity_id
_entity_poly.type
_entity_poly.pdbx_seq_one_letter_code
_entity_poly.pdbx_strand_id
1 'polypeptide(L)'
;MIRSLFVSLFIMIAVSVSAQTKRYYCEVKGVEKALTSGLKIVFDFGNNPVYSAWGGLKSKQKLVDEKGEEIPFNSMVDAGNYLSDKGWTFVQAYTSVYGSQAIVHWIFVKEATSPEEAVKGIMT
;
A
#
# COMPACT_ATOMS: atom_id res chain seq x y z
N MET A 1 -43.50 -11.22 -34.93
CA MET A 1 -43.24 -9.94 -34.25
C MET A 1 -43.11 -10.07 -32.72
N ILE A 2 -43.89 -10.93 -32.08
CA ILE A 2 -43.82 -11.10 -30.60
C ILE A 2 -42.55 -11.82 -30.17
N ARG A 3 -41.95 -12.66 -31.01
CA ARG A 3 -40.70 -13.40 -30.67
C ARG A 3 -39.46 -12.54 -30.60
N SER A 4 -39.39 -11.43 -31.30
CA SER A 4 -38.25 -10.50 -31.26
C SER A 4 -38.26 -9.58 -30.04
N LEU A 5 -39.41 -9.33 -29.43
CA LEU A 5 -39.57 -8.52 -28.24
C LEU A 5 -39.04 -9.25 -26.97
N PHE A 6 -39.16 -10.58 -26.91
CA PHE A 6 -38.66 -11.38 -25.79
C PHE A 6 -37.14 -11.51 -25.80
N VAL A 7 -36.52 -11.52 -26.97
CA VAL A 7 -35.04 -11.59 -27.06
C VAL A 7 -34.38 -10.27 -26.67
N SER A 8 -35.02 -9.13 -26.97
CA SER A 8 -34.50 -7.82 -26.53
C SER A 8 -34.60 -7.58 -25.03
N LEU A 9 -35.59 -8.18 -24.39
CA LEU A 9 -35.76 -8.03 -22.93
C LEU A 9 -34.71 -8.85 -22.13
N PHE A 10 -34.22 -9.95 -22.71
CA PHE A 10 -33.20 -10.78 -22.05
C PHE A 10 -31.80 -10.18 -22.13
N ILE A 11 -31.53 -9.28 -23.06
CA ILE A 11 -30.21 -8.63 -23.22
C ILE A 11 -30.06 -7.45 -22.27
N MET A 12 -31.12 -6.91 -21.73
CA MET A 12 -31.07 -5.80 -20.76
C MET A 12 -30.83 -6.24 -19.32
N ILE A 13 -30.79 -7.54 -19.03
CA ILE A 13 -30.53 -8.07 -17.69
C ILE A 13 -29.05 -8.53 -17.57
N ALA A 14 -28.18 -8.12 -18.46
CA ALA A 14 -26.76 -8.11 -18.16
C ALA A 14 -26.49 -6.97 -17.18
N VAL A 15 -27.00 -7.11 -15.97
CA VAL A 15 -26.71 -6.22 -14.85
C VAL A 15 -25.20 -6.24 -14.70
N SER A 16 -24.58 -5.12 -14.94
CA SER A 16 -23.21 -4.89 -14.57
C SER A 16 -23.04 -5.19 -13.08
N VAL A 17 -22.55 -6.39 -12.79
CA VAL A 17 -22.07 -6.71 -11.44
C VAL A 17 -20.80 -5.90 -11.26
N SER A 18 -20.96 -4.64 -10.84
CA SER A 18 -19.81 -3.87 -10.41
C SER A 18 -19.33 -4.46 -9.10
N ALA A 19 -18.13 -5.01 -9.11
CA ALA A 19 -17.48 -5.46 -7.89
C ALA A 19 -17.38 -4.27 -6.91
N GLN A 20 -17.85 -4.46 -5.67
CA GLN A 20 -17.78 -3.43 -4.63
C GLN A 20 -16.33 -3.23 -4.23
N THR A 21 -15.87 -1.99 -4.28
CA THR A 21 -14.56 -1.63 -3.79
C THR A 21 -14.59 -1.30 -2.31
N LYS A 22 -13.49 -1.56 -1.64
CA LYS A 22 -13.20 -1.16 -0.27
C LYS A 22 -11.97 -0.27 -0.25
N ARG A 23 -11.82 0.48 0.83
CA ARG A 23 -10.59 1.24 1.09
C ARG A 23 -9.60 0.37 1.84
N TYR A 24 -8.40 0.32 1.31
CA TYR A 24 -7.25 -0.30 1.95
C TYR A 24 -6.24 0.76 2.31
N TYR A 25 -5.57 0.59 3.44
CA TYR A 25 -4.61 1.55 3.95
C TYR A 25 -3.22 0.94 3.94
N CYS A 26 -2.23 1.78 3.66
CA CYS A 26 -0.82 1.48 3.78
C CYS A 26 -0.16 2.57 4.60
N GLU A 27 0.72 2.20 5.49
CA GLU A 27 1.53 3.14 6.25
C GLU A 27 3.00 3.00 5.85
N VAL A 28 3.64 4.14 5.57
CA VAL A 28 5.07 4.20 5.39
C VAL A 28 5.68 4.84 6.63
N LYS A 29 6.64 4.17 7.25
CA LYS A 29 7.35 4.64 8.40
C LYS A 29 8.79 4.96 8.03
N GLY A 30 9.25 6.15 8.40
CA GLY A 30 10.65 6.52 8.31
C GLY A 30 11.24 6.60 9.71
N VAL A 31 12.16 5.70 10.02
CA VAL A 31 12.83 5.63 11.32
C VAL A 31 14.26 6.14 11.19
N GLU A 32 14.63 7.10 12.03
CA GLU A 32 16.00 7.60 12.06
C GLU A 32 16.98 6.49 12.43
N LYS A 33 18.05 6.39 11.66
CA LYS A 33 19.14 5.45 11.98
C LYS A 33 19.99 6.01 13.12
N ALA A 34 20.22 5.19 14.15
CA ALA A 34 20.88 5.63 15.37
C ALA A 34 22.36 6.02 15.21
N LEU A 35 23.08 5.43 14.27
CA LEU A 35 24.52 5.57 14.10
C LEU A 35 24.96 6.13 12.73
N THR A 36 24.02 6.28 11.80
CA THR A 36 24.29 6.78 10.46
C THR A 36 23.23 7.80 10.08
N SER A 37 23.57 8.73 9.17
CA SER A 37 22.56 9.64 8.63
C SER A 37 21.55 8.89 7.76
N GLY A 38 20.32 9.32 7.76
CA GLY A 38 19.26 8.81 6.91
C GLY A 38 18.13 8.12 7.68
N LEU A 39 17.16 7.66 6.93
CA LEU A 39 15.97 6.98 7.44
C LEU A 39 15.95 5.52 6.98
N LYS A 40 15.50 4.66 7.85
CA LYS A 40 15.06 3.33 7.46
C LYS A 40 13.59 3.41 7.08
N ILE A 41 13.27 3.10 5.83
CA ILE A 41 11.91 3.15 5.31
C ILE A 41 11.26 1.77 5.43
N VAL A 42 10.07 1.73 6.03
CA VAL A 42 9.30 0.50 6.26
C VAL A 42 7.89 0.69 5.73
N PHE A 43 7.41 -0.27 4.95
CA PHE A 43 6.04 -0.31 4.44
C PHE A 43 5.20 -1.29 5.25
N ASP A 44 4.01 -0.84 5.63
CA ASP A 44 3.03 -1.66 6.33
C ASP A 44 1.74 -1.70 5.54
N PHE A 45 1.47 -2.84 4.90
CA PHE A 45 0.22 -3.09 4.16
C PHE A 45 -0.79 -3.90 4.99
N GLY A 46 -0.60 -3.97 6.30
CA GLY A 46 -1.46 -4.75 7.18
C GLY A 46 -0.95 -6.16 7.50
N ASN A 47 0.25 -6.49 7.07
CA ASN A 47 0.86 -7.82 7.26
C ASN A 47 1.81 -7.88 8.47
N ASN A 48 1.38 -7.33 9.60
CA ASN A 48 2.08 -7.40 10.89
C ASN A 48 3.59 -7.10 10.84
N PRO A 49 4.01 -5.84 10.76
CA PRO A 49 5.39 -5.51 11.06
C PRO A 49 5.67 -5.88 12.52
N VAL A 50 6.60 -6.79 12.74
CA VAL A 50 6.97 -7.19 14.09
C VAL A 50 7.83 -6.10 14.70
N TYR A 51 7.27 -5.41 15.69
CA TYR A 51 8.02 -4.48 16.52
C TYR A 51 8.61 -5.24 17.71
N SER A 52 9.92 -5.21 17.86
CA SER A 52 10.57 -5.73 19.05
C SER A 52 11.33 -4.63 19.78
N ALA A 53 11.24 -4.62 21.11
CA ALA A 53 11.94 -3.66 21.95
C ALA A 53 13.48 -3.76 21.81
N TRP A 54 14.00 -4.89 21.38
CA TRP A 54 15.43 -5.16 21.24
C TRP A 54 15.96 -4.98 19.81
N GLY A 55 15.12 -5.11 18.82
CA GLY A 55 15.53 -5.08 17.41
C GLY A 55 14.95 -3.94 16.60
N GLY A 56 14.15 -3.08 17.22
CA GLY A 56 13.42 -2.02 16.52
C GLY A 56 12.37 -2.58 15.57
N LEU A 57 11.94 -1.76 14.62
CA LEU A 57 10.93 -2.14 13.64
C LEU A 57 11.57 -3.05 12.60
N LYS A 58 11.28 -4.34 12.68
CA LYS A 58 11.68 -5.32 11.67
C LYS A 58 10.51 -5.55 10.74
N SER A 59 10.53 -4.93 9.58
CA SER A 59 9.71 -5.38 8.48
C SER A 59 10.43 -6.54 7.78
N LYS A 60 9.77 -7.68 7.67
CA LYS A 60 10.25 -8.78 6.84
C LYS A 60 9.99 -8.53 5.36
N GLN A 61 9.18 -7.53 5.03
CA GLN A 61 8.82 -7.19 3.66
C GLN A 61 9.81 -6.17 3.10
N LYS A 62 10.70 -6.66 2.28
CA LYS A 62 11.53 -5.83 1.42
C LYS A 62 10.83 -5.74 0.07
N LEU A 63 10.57 -4.53 -0.38
CA LEU A 63 10.02 -4.32 -1.70
C LEU A 63 11.11 -4.52 -2.74
N VAL A 64 10.80 -5.28 -3.76
CA VAL A 64 11.72 -5.61 -4.86
C VAL A 64 11.20 -5.10 -6.20
N ASP A 65 12.11 -4.89 -7.13
CA ASP A 65 11.79 -4.53 -8.50
C ASP A 65 11.44 -5.77 -9.35
N GLU A 66 11.20 -5.55 -10.64
CA GLU A 66 10.86 -6.62 -11.59
C GLU A 66 11.95 -7.69 -11.72
N LYS A 67 13.20 -7.35 -11.37
CA LYS A 67 14.34 -8.28 -11.39
C LYS A 67 14.52 -9.02 -10.07
N GLY A 68 13.68 -8.75 -9.07
CA GLY A 68 13.81 -9.32 -7.74
C GLY A 68 14.86 -8.64 -6.87
N GLU A 69 15.39 -7.50 -7.29
CA GLU A 69 16.36 -6.72 -6.52
C GLU A 69 15.64 -5.76 -5.57
N GLU A 70 16.16 -5.63 -4.35
CA GLU A 70 15.61 -4.72 -3.34
C GLU A 70 15.64 -3.27 -3.85
N ILE A 71 14.50 -2.59 -3.74
CA ILE A 71 14.39 -1.17 -4.10
C ILE A 71 14.93 -0.32 -2.95
N PRO A 72 15.99 0.47 -3.17
CA PRO A 72 16.50 1.38 -2.15
C PRO A 72 15.62 2.64 -2.09
N PHE A 73 14.88 2.82 -0.99
CA PHE A 73 14.14 4.04 -0.74
C PHE A 73 15.00 4.99 0.09
N ASN A 74 15.29 6.15 -0.46
CA ASN A 74 16.21 7.13 0.13
C ASN A 74 15.51 8.19 0.97
N SER A 75 14.19 8.32 0.82
CA SER A 75 13.40 9.33 1.50
C SER A 75 11.93 8.92 1.58
N MET A 76 11.17 9.63 2.43
CA MET A 76 9.71 9.46 2.47
C MET A 76 9.05 9.87 1.14
N VAL A 77 9.58 10.87 0.47
CA VAL A 77 9.07 11.31 -0.84
C VAL A 77 9.29 10.23 -1.90
N ASP A 78 10.44 9.58 -1.90
CA ASP A 78 10.74 8.47 -2.80
C ASP A 78 9.76 7.31 -2.59
N ALA A 79 9.52 6.94 -1.35
CA ALA A 79 8.51 5.94 -0.99
C ALA A 79 7.10 6.35 -1.41
N GLY A 80 6.74 7.61 -1.21
CA GLY A 80 5.45 8.16 -1.61
C GLY A 80 5.23 8.14 -3.12
N ASN A 81 6.24 8.48 -3.89
CA ASN A 81 6.20 8.42 -5.35
C ASN A 81 6.01 6.98 -5.85
N TYR A 82 6.68 6.03 -5.22
CA TYR A 82 6.50 4.61 -5.53
C TYR A 82 5.05 4.16 -5.30
N LEU A 83 4.47 4.49 -4.15
CA LEU A 83 3.08 4.15 -3.84
C LEU A 83 2.09 4.86 -4.77
N SER A 84 2.34 6.11 -5.11
CA SER A 84 1.52 6.86 -6.07
C SER A 84 1.48 6.19 -7.43
N ASP A 85 2.61 5.70 -7.92
CA ASP A 85 2.69 4.93 -9.17
C ASP A 85 1.88 3.63 -9.12
N LYS A 86 1.69 3.07 -7.93
CA LYS A 86 0.90 1.86 -7.70
C LYS A 86 -0.57 2.13 -7.41
N GLY A 87 -1.01 3.39 -7.51
CA GLY A 87 -2.40 3.79 -7.36
C GLY A 87 -2.82 4.17 -5.94
N TRP A 88 -1.86 4.33 -5.04
CA TRP A 88 -2.11 4.76 -3.67
C TRP A 88 -2.15 6.29 -3.58
N THR A 89 -3.05 6.80 -2.74
CA THR A 89 -3.22 8.24 -2.51
C THR A 89 -2.81 8.59 -1.09
N PHE A 90 -2.00 9.63 -0.95
CA PHE A 90 -1.59 10.16 0.35
C PHE A 90 -2.80 10.73 1.10
N VAL A 91 -2.91 10.44 2.39
CA VAL A 91 -4.00 10.90 3.25
C VAL A 91 -3.48 11.89 4.30
N GLN A 92 -2.51 11.48 5.10
CA GLN A 92 -1.95 12.31 6.17
C GLN A 92 -0.57 11.83 6.59
N ALA A 93 0.13 12.71 7.29
CA ALA A 93 1.40 12.41 7.94
C ALA A 93 1.34 12.82 9.41
N TYR A 94 2.06 12.08 10.24
CA TYR A 94 2.29 12.44 11.64
C TYR A 94 3.66 11.94 12.08
N THR A 95 4.16 12.46 13.18
CA THR A 95 5.43 12.06 13.77
C THR A 95 5.19 11.56 15.18
N SER A 96 5.82 10.45 15.51
CA SER A 96 5.86 9.93 16.89
C SER A 96 7.29 9.84 17.36
N VAL A 97 7.48 9.75 18.68
CA VAL A 97 8.79 9.58 19.30
C VAL A 97 8.76 8.31 20.11
N TYR A 98 9.74 7.45 19.88
CA TYR A 98 9.95 6.25 20.66
C TYR A 98 11.37 6.28 21.25
N GLY A 99 11.47 6.43 22.56
CA GLY A 99 12.75 6.71 23.20
C GLY A 99 13.35 8.03 22.69
N SER A 100 14.53 7.97 22.09
CA SER A 100 15.20 9.11 21.46
C SER A 100 15.02 9.17 19.95
N GLN A 101 14.28 8.22 19.36
CA GLN A 101 14.10 8.14 17.92
C GLN A 101 12.79 8.80 17.49
N ALA A 102 12.86 9.66 16.48
CA ALA A 102 11.68 10.17 15.79
C ALA A 102 11.28 9.19 14.68
N ILE A 103 9.97 8.95 14.56
CA ILE A 103 9.38 8.13 13.53
C ILE A 103 8.38 8.97 12.76
N VAL A 104 8.60 9.11 11.46
CA VAL A 104 7.68 9.79 10.54
C VAL A 104 6.73 8.76 9.96
N HIS A 105 5.43 9.05 10.02
CA HIS A 105 4.38 8.17 9.51
C HIS A 105 3.62 8.84 8.39
N TRP A 106 3.53 8.20 7.23
CA TRP A 106 2.70 8.65 6.11
C TRP A 106 1.65 7.60 5.81
N ILE A 107 0.39 8.00 5.80
CA ILE A 107 -0.75 7.13 5.56
C ILE A 107 -1.23 7.31 4.13
N PHE A 108 -1.42 6.20 3.44
CA PHE A 108 -1.94 6.13 2.08
C PHE A 108 -3.22 5.28 2.05
N VAL A 109 -4.06 5.56 1.08
CA VAL A 109 -5.31 4.82 0.84
C VAL A 109 -5.40 4.42 -0.63
N LYS A 110 -6.01 3.26 -0.87
CA LYS A 110 -6.35 2.78 -2.20
C LYS A 110 -7.68 2.06 -2.17
N GLU A 111 -8.53 2.32 -3.15
CA GLU A 111 -9.75 1.56 -3.37
C GLU A 111 -9.45 0.34 -4.24
N ALA A 112 -9.89 -0.83 -3.80
CA ALA A 112 -9.70 -2.09 -4.51
C ALA A 112 -10.81 -3.08 -4.14
N THR A 113 -10.97 -4.11 -4.94
CA THR A 113 -12.00 -5.14 -4.72
C THR A 113 -11.52 -6.24 -3.76
N SER A 114 -10.21 -6.36 -3.57
CA SER A 114 -9.59 -7.35 -2.69
C SER A 114 -8.24 -6.84 -2.16
N PRO A 115 -7.72 -7.43 -1.07
CA PRO A 115 -6.37 -7.12 -0.58
C PRO A 115 -5.29 -7.38 -1.63
N GLU A 116 -5.44 -8.43 -2.43
CA GLU A 116 -4.51 -8.81 -3.49
C GLU A 116 -4.50 -7.78 -4.62
N GLU A 117 -5.67 -7.25 -4.99
CA GLU A 117 -5.76 -6.18 -5.97
C GLU A 117 -5.13 -4.87 -5.47
N ALA A 118 -5.31 -4.57 -4.18
CA ALA A 118 -4.73 -3.37 -3.58
C ALA A 118 -3.20 -3.34 -3.72
N VAL A 119 -2.54 -4.47 -3.56
CA VAL A 119 -1.06 -4.58 -3.64
C VAL A 119 -0.57 -5.06 -5.00
N LYS A 120 -1.43 -5.07 -6.02
CA LYS A 120 -1.05 -5.45 -7.38
C LYS A 120 0.08 -4.57 -7.89
N GLY A 121 1.12 -5.22 -8.42
CA GLY A 121 2.31 -4.54 -8.92
C GLY A 121 3.36 -4.24 -7.84
N ILE A 122 3.07 -4.55 -6.58
CA ILE A 122 4.02 -4.44 -5.48
C ILE A 122 4.58 -5.83 -5.21
N MET A 123 5.87 -6.00 -5.39
CA MET A 123 6.58 -7.26 -5.21
C MET A 123 7.41 -7.23 -3.93
N THR A 124 7.45 -8.36 -3.24
CA THR A 124 8.21 -8.56 -1.99
C THR A 124 9.15 -9.75 -2.10
#